data_cb92b9d4c81f35777e4ba00c786d521a
#
_entry.id   cb92b9d4c81f35777e4ba00c786d521a
#
_cell.length_a   1.000
_cell.length_b   1.000
_cell.length_c   1.000
_cell.angle_alpha   90.00
_cell.angle_beta   90.00
_cell.angle_gamma   90.00
#
_symmetry.space_group_name_H-M   'P 1'
#
loop_
_entity.id
_entity.type
_entity.pdbx_description
1 polymer ?
#
loop_
_entity_poly.entity_id
_entity_poly.type
_entity_poly.pdbx_seq_one_letter_code
_entity_poly.pdbx_strand_id
1 'polypeptide(L)'
;MVAARERFLAAGHYAAVAAAVADAAAPALTDDGRIGAALDAGAGTGYYLAALLSRAPGARAVALDLSRHALGRAAKLAGTTAVVWDLWRPLPLPDGAVDAVLDVFAPRNFPEFARALRQDGVACVVTPQADHLAALRDVLPMLDVPPGKADDVERSAGAHFDRVEVRSVRFGLELDPEAAADLALMGPAGHHVTRADLLSRLPHGPLQAEGAVDVTVLRRR
;
A
#
# COMPACT_ATOMS: atom_id res chain seq x y z
N MET A 1 13.27 -8.18 6.51
CA MET A 1 12.04 -7.43 6.23
C MET A 1 12.07 -6.75 4.84
N VAL A 2 12.84 -5.67 4.58
CA VAL A 2 12.80 -4.96 3.28
C VAL A 2 13.10 -5.86 2.09
N ALA A 3 14.16 -6.69 2.14
CA ALA A 3 14.50 -7.62 1.07
C ALA A 3 13.43 -8.72 0.86
N ALA A 4 12.78 -9.19 1.94
CA ALA A 4 11.66 -10.13 1.85
C ALA A 4 10.47 -9.49 1.13
N ARG A 5 10.09 -8.26 1.50
CA ARG A 5 9.04 -7.50 0.81
C ARG A 5 9.34 -7.30 -0.66
N GLU A 6 10.59 -6.96 -0.98
CA GLU A 6 11.01 -6.75 -2.37
C GLU A 6 10.85 -8.03 -3.20
N ARG A 7 11.34 -9.19 -2.71
CA ARG A 7 11.21 -10.46 -3.41
C ARG A 7 9.75 -10.86 -3.60
N PHE A 8 8.97 -10.80 -2.51
CA PHE A 8 7.56 -11.19 -2.53
C PHE A 8 6.73 -10.34 -3.50
N LEU A 9 6.89 -9.02 -3.46
CA LEU A 9 6.17 -8.12 -4.34
C LEU A 9 6.67 -8.20 -5.79
N ALA A 10 7.98 -8.34 -6.02
CA ALA A 10 8.56 -8.50 -7.36
C ALA A 10 8.13 -9.82 -8.04
N ALA A 11 7.81 -10.86 -7.26
CA ALA A 11 7.21 -12.10 -7.78
C ALA A 11 5.75 -11.92 -8.25
N GLY A 12 5.15 -10.72 -8.06
CA GLY A 12 3.83 -10.39 -8.56
C GLY A 12 2.66 -10.89 -7.71
N HIS A 13 2.91 -11.44 -6.52
CA HIS A 13 1.85 -11.96 -5.66
C HIS A 13 0.75 -10.94 -5.33
N TYR A 14 1.08 -9.65 -5.31
CA TYR A 14 0.11 -8.56 -5.06
C TYR A 14 -0.16 -7.69 -6.31
N ALA A 15 0.05 -8.23 -7.50
CA ALA A 15 -0.17 -7.51 -8.75
C ALA A 15 -1.62 -7.04 -8.92
N ALA A 16 -2.60 -7.84 -8.46
CA ALA A 16 -4.00 -7.46 -8.49
C ALA A 16 -4.30 -6.21 -7.64
N VAL A 17 -3.69 -6.11 -6.46
CA VAL A 17 -3.81 -4.93 -5.60
C VAL A 17 -3.15 -3.72 -6.25
N ALA A 18 -1.93 -3.89 -6.79
CA ALA A 18 -1.21 -2.81 -7.44
C ALA A 18 -1.97 -2.26 -8.66
N ALA A 19 -2.57 -3.15 -9.46
CA ALA A 19 -3.40 -2.76 -10.59
C ALA A 19 -4.65 -1.97 -10.13
N ALA A 20 -5.37 -2.47 -9.13
CA ALA A 20 -6.57 -1.81 -8.61
C ALA A 20 -6.29 -0.42 -8.05
N VAL A 21 -5.18 -0.25 -7.32
CA VAL A 21 -4.74 1.06 -6.79
C VAL A 21 -4.36 1.99 -7.92
N ALA A 22 -3.59 1.51 -8.90
CA ALA A 22 -3.19 2.31 -10.05
C ALA A 22 -4.38 2.75 -10.90
N ASP A 23 -5.34 1.84 -11.15
CA ASP A 23 -6.56 2.15 -11.91
C ASP A 23 -7.46 3.18 -11.20
N ALA A 24 -7.48 3.14 -9.87
CA ALA A 24 -8.26 4.09 -9.07
C ALA A 24 -7.62 5.49 -8.99
N ALA A 25 -6.29 5.57 -8.94
CA ALA A 25 -5.58 6.84 -8.72
C ALA A 25 -5.12 7.53 -10.01
N ALA A 26 -4.82 6.78 -11.10
CA ALA A 26 -4.27 7.32 -12.33
C ALA A 26 -5.14 8.42 -12.99
N PRO A 27 -6.48 8.34 -13.01
CA PRO A 27 -7.30 9.40 -13.57
C PRO A 27 -7.01 10.78 -12.98
N ALA A 28 -6.81 10.88 -11.67
CA ALA A 28 -6.50 12.14 -11.00
C ALA A 28 -5.16 12.76 -11.43
N LEU A 29 -4.25 11.96 -12.01
CA LEU A 29 -2.94 12.40 -12.49
C LEU A 29 -2.93 12.81 -13.97
N THR A 30 -4.00 12.49 -14.73
CA THR A 30 -3.99 12.59 -16.20
C THR A 30 -5.11 13.48 -16.77
N ASP A 31 -6.08 13.91 -15.93
CA ASP A 31 -7.37 14.43 -16.39
C ASP A 31 -7.36 15.82 -17.03
N ASP A 32 -6.35 16.66 -16.87
CA ASP A 32 -6.42 18.05 -17.34
C ASP A 32 -5.23 18.52 -18.18
N GLY A 33 -4.46 17.58 -18.70
CA GLY A 33 -3.28 17.87 -19.52
C GLY A 33 -2.09 18.44 -18.74
N ARG A 34 -2.20 18.51 -17.40
CA ARG A 34 -1.09 18.89 -16.52
C ARG A 34 -0.24 17.67 -16.17
N ILE A 35 0.95 17.92 -15.67
CA ILE A 35 1.77 16.89 -15.03
C ILE A 35 1.22 16.69 -13.63
N GLY A 36 0.55 15.54 -13.41
CA GLY A 36 0.01 15.17 -12.11
C GLY A 36 1.09 14.86 -11.09
N ALA A 37 0.73 14.98 -9.82
CA ALA A 37 1.60 14.67 -8.69
C ALA A 37 0.92 13.71 -7.71
N ALA A 38 1.66 12.70 -7.23
CA ALA A 38 1.18 11.73 -6.26
C ALA A 38 2.01 11.75 -4.98
N LEU A 39 1.36 11.44 -3.86
CA LEU A 39 2.00 11.07 -2.61
C LEU A 39 1.79 9.57 -2.37
N ASP A 40 2.84 8.83 -2.08
CA ASP A 40 2.77 7.46 -1.55
C ASP A 40 3.13 7.51 -0.06
N ALA A 41 2.11 7.41 0.80
CA ALA A 41 2.21 7.50 2.25
C ALA A 41 2.45 6.10 2.85
N GLY A 42 3.66 5.84 3.30
CA GLY A 42 4.12 4.51 3.70
C GLY A 42 4.59 3.68 2.50
N ALA A 43 5.29 4.32 1.59
CA ALA A 43 5.66 3.80 0.27
C ALA A 43 6.48 2.49 0.29
N GLY A 44 7.15 2.19 1.38
CA GLY A 44 8.03 1.04 1.45
C GLY A 44 9.04 1.04 0.31
N THR A 45 9.01 0.00 -0.53
CA THR A 45 9.90 -0.13 -1.68
C THR A 45 9.40 0.61 -2.94
N GLY A 46 8.23 1.24 -2.89
CA GLY A 46 7.63 1.97 -4.01
C GLY A 46 6.87 1.06 -5.01
N TYR A 47 6.52 -0.16 -4.61
CA TYR A 47 5.88 -1.14 -5.50
C TYR A 47 4.55 -0.64 -6.08
N TYR A 48 3.65 -0.13 -5.23
CA TYR A 48 2.36 0.40 -5.66
C TYR A 48 2.51 1.73 -6.42
N LEU A 49 3.44 2.55 -5.98
CA LEU A 49 3.79 3.78 -6.69
C LEU A 49 4.30 3.50 -8.10
N ALA A 50 5.14 2.48 -8.29
CA ALA A 50 5.62 2.09 -9.61
C ALA A 50 4.46 1.69 -10.55
N ALA A 51 3.47 0.96 -10.04
CA ALA A 51 2.27 0.61 -10.79
C ALA A 51 1.46 1.85 -11.19
N LEU A 52 1.29 2.81 -10.28
CA LEU A 52 0.61 4.07 -10.58
C LEU A 52 1.36 4.87 -11.65
N LEU A 53 2.67 5.07 -11.50
CA LEU A 53 3.48 5.84 -12.44
C LEU A 53 3.52 5.20 -13.84
N SER A 54 3.37 3.88 -13.94
CA SER A 54 3.25 3.21 -15.24
C SER A 54 1.93 3.54 -15.98
N ARG A 55 0.87 3.90 -15.24
CA ARG A 55 -0.44 4.32 -15.79
C ARG A 55 -0.53 5.83 -16.04
N ALA A 56 0.34 6.61 -15.41
CA ALA A 56 0.42 8.07 -15.55
C ALA A 56 1.85 8.49 -15.92
N PRO A 57 2.30 8.22 -17.16
CA PRO A 57 3.66 8.55 -17.61
C PRO A 57 3.92 10.06 -17.49
N GLY A 58 5.06 10.42 -16.91
CA GLY A 58 5.45 11.80 -16.68
C GLY A 58 4.95 12.40 -15.35
N ALA A 59 4.05 11.74 -14.63
CA ALA A 59 3.63 12.18 -13.31
C ALA A 59 4.83 12.23 -12.34
N ARG A 60 4.76 13.15 -11.38
CA ARG A 60 5.73 13.27 -10.28
C ARG A 60 5.22 12.57 -9.03
N ALA A 61 6.13 12.17 -8.17
CA ALA A 61 5.74 11.54 -6.92
C ALA A 61 6.63 11.93 -5.76
N VAL A 62 6.03 11.91 -4.57
CA VAL A 62 6.74 11.93 -3.29
C VAL A 62 6.45 10.60 -2.59
N ALA A 63 7.50 9.89 -2.20
CA ALA A 63 7.41 8.65 -1.44
C ALA A 63 7.86 8.89 0.00
N LEU A 64 6.98 8.68 0.97
CA LEU A 64 7.27 8.84 2.41
C LEU A 64 7.26 7.47 3.10
N ASP A 65 8.27 7.19 3.90
CA ASP A 65 8.34 5.99 4.75
C ASP A 65 9.34 6.23 5.90
N LEU A 66 9.21 5.51 7.00
CA LEU A 66 10.19 5.51 8.09
C LEU A 66 11.47 4.74 7.72
N SER A 67 11.37 3.79 6.79
CA SER A 67 12.46 2.91 6.41
C SER A 67 13.34 3.52 5.31
N ARG A 68 14.46 4.12 5.68
CA ARG A 68 15.46 4.59 4.73
C ARG A 68 15.90 3.51 3.73
N HIS A 69 15.99 2.25 4.17
CA HIS A 69 16.39 1.14 3.30
C HIS A 69 15.32 0.78 2.25
N ALA A 70 14.05 0.89 2.59
CA ALA A 70 12.95 0.69 1.65
C ALA A 70 12.90 1.85 0.65
N LEU A 71 12.97 3.09 1.12
CA LEU A 71 12.97 4.30 0.29
C LEU A 71 14.14 4.37 -0.71
N GLY A 72 15.29 3.78 -0.39
CA GLY A 72 16.39 3.67 -1.36
C GLY A 72 16.02 2.90 -2.64
N ARG A 73 14.91 2.16 -2.64
CA ARG A 73 14.33 1.51 -3.83
C ARG A 73 13.31 2.40 -4.51
N ALA A 74 12.40 2.99 -3.75
CA ALA A 74 11.41 3.94 -4.26
C ALA A 74 12.07 5.15 -4.95
N ALA A 75 13.20 5.62 -4.43
CA ALA A 75 13.98 6.72 -5.02
C ALA A 75 14.54 6.43 -6.43
N LYS A 76 14.54 5.17 -6.87
CA LYS A 76 14.97 4.78 -8.23
C LYS A 76 13.86 4.93 -9.27
N LEU A 77 12.63 5.14 -8.84
CA LEU A 77 11.52 5.36 -9.75
C LEU A 77 11.65 6.76 -10.37
N ALA A 78 11.55 6.84 -11.69
CA ALA A 78 11.64 8.11 -12.41
C ALA A 78 10.56 9.09 -11.89
N GLY A 79 10.92 10.36 -11.72
CA GLY A 79 10.00 11.40 -11.25
C GLY A 79 9.67 11.33 -9.75
N THR A 80 10.35 10.50 -8.97
CA THR A 80 10.06 10.27 -7.55
C THR A 80 11.10 10.93 -6.64
N THR A 81 10.62 11.67 -5.65
CA THR A 81 11.40 12.16 -4.50
C THR A 81 11.07 11.31 -3.27
N ALA A 82 12.05 10.62 -2.71
CA ALA A 82 11.86 9.77 -1.54
C ALA A 82 12.39 10.48 -0.28
N VAL A 83 11.55 10.56 0.76
CA VAL A 83 11.84 11.27 2.02
C VAL A 83 11.54 10.37 3.21
N VAL A 84 12.50 10.24 4.12
CA VAL A 84 12.29 9.55 5.41
C VAL A 84 11.41 10.43 6.28
N TRP A 85 10.20 9.98 6.57
CA TRP A 85 9.23 10.78 7.30
C TRP A 85 8.27 9.94 8.13
N ASP A 86 7.89 10.48 9.28
CA ASP A 86 6.83 9.92 10.11
C ASP A 86 5.47 10.52 9.68
N LEU A 87 4.57 9.66 9.22
CA LEU A 87 3.25 10.08 8.72
C LEU A 87 2.35 10.71 9.80
N TRP A 88 2.64 10.50 11.09
CA TRP A 88 1.91 11.16 12.18
C TRP A 88 2.31 12.62 12.39
N ARG A 89 3.39 13.07 11.77
CA ARG A 89 3.81 14.47 11.76
C ARG A 89 3.18 15.22 10.59
N PRO A 90 3.11 16.57 10.65
CA PRO A 90 2.75 17.37 9.48
C PRO A 90 3.60 16.96 8.27
N LEU A 91 2.94 16.68 7.14
CA LEU A 91 3.62 16.20 5.94
C LEU A 91 4.53 17.29 5.34
N PRO A 92 5.70 16.93 4.80
CA PRO A 92 6.67 17.89 4.22
C PRO A 92 6.24 18.34 2.82
N LEU A 93 4.98 18.69 2.68
CA LEU A 93 4.34 19.11 1.42
C LEU A 93 3.54 20.39 1.65
N PRO A 94 3.51 21.33 0.68
CA PRO A 94 2.57 22.44 0.68
C PRO A 94 1.12 21.99 0.61
N ASP A 95 0.20 22.88 0.94
CA ASP A 95 -1.22 22.67 0.75
C ASP A 95 -1.54 22.52 -0.74
N GLY A 96 -2.38 21.55 -1.08
CA GLY A 96 -2.79 21.32 -2.45
C GLY A 96 -1.65 20.93 -3.42
N ALA A 97 -0.60 20.28 -2.92
CA ALA A 97 0.59 19.95 -3.69
C ALA A 97 0.43 18.71 -4.57
N VAL A 98 -0.52 17.80 -4.26
CA VAL A 98 -0.67 16.53 -4.97
C VAL A 98 -2.12 16.30 -5.42
N ASP A 99 -2.29 15.52 -6.47
CA ASP A 99 -3.57 15.16 -7.06
C ASP A 99 -4.09 13.82 -6.51
N ALA A 100 -3.18 12.95 -6.12
CA ALA A 100 -3.50 11.64 -5.54
C ALA A 100 -2.62 11.32 -4.33
N VAL A 101 -3.21 10.62 -3.33
CA VAL A 101 -2.52 10.00 -2.21
C VAL A 101 -2.75 8.50 -2.27
N LEU A 102 -1.69 7.71 -2.19
CA LEU A 102 -1.75 6.27 -1.92
C LEU A 102 -1.48 6.02 -0.45
N ASP A 103 -2.27 5.17 0.18
CA ASP A 103 -2.06 4.64 1.52
C ASP A 103 -2.33 3.14 1.50
N VAL A 104 -1.29 2.33 1.32
CA VAL A 104 -1.43 0.89 1.14
C VAL A 104 -0.88 0.17 2.37
N PHE A 105 -1.76 -0.35 3.22
CA PHE A 105 -1.42 -1.02 4.49
C PHE A 105 -0.56 -0.15 5.44
N ALA A 106 -0.76 1.16 5.41
CA ALA A 106 0.05 2.14 6.12
C ALA A 106 -0.77 2.92 7.18
N PRO A 107 -0.12 3.68 8.08
CA PRO A 107 -0.81 4.61 8.99
C PRO A 107 -1.47 5.76 8.23
N ARG A 108 -2.66 6.18 8.65
CA ARG A 108 -3.51 7.16 7.99
C ARG A 108 -3.58 8.46 8.75
N ASN A 109 -3.11 9.55 8.15
CA ASN A 109 -3.22 10.92 8.66
C ASN A 109 -4.14 11.73 7.74
N PHE A 110 -5.45 11.46 7.82
CA PHE A 110 -6.44 12.05 6.93
C PHE A 110 -6.46 13.58 6.91
N PRO A 111 -6.31 14.31 8.05
CA PRO A 111 -6.19 15.77 8.01
C PRO A 111 -5.04 16.24 7.11
N GLU A 112 -3.87 15.61 7.22
CA GLU A 112 -2.70 15.95 6.43
C GLU A 112 -2.83 15.50 4.97
N PHE A 113 -3.47 14.35 4.73
CA PHE A 113 -3.78 13.91 3.36
C PHE A 113 -4.71 14.92 2.67
N ALA A 114 -5.76 15.37 3.36
CA ALA A 114 -6.66 16.38 2.83
C ALA A 114 -5.96 17.72 2.61
N ARG A 115 -5.07 18.15 3.50
CA ARG A 115 -4.29 19.39 3.33
C ARG A 115 -3.38 19.32 2.10
N ALA A 116 -2.66 18.20 1.93
CA ALA A 116 -1.72 18.01 0.83
C ALA A 116 -2.40 17.79 -0.53
N LEU A 117 -3.60 17.22 -0.57
CA LEU A 117 -4.37 17.04 -1.79
C LEU A 117 -4.90 18.38 -2.32
N ARG A 118 -5.00 18.50 -3.63
CA ARG A 118 -5.78 19.56 -4.27
C ARG A 118 -7.26 19.39 -4.02
N GLN A 119 -8.02 20.44 -4.30
CA GLN A 119 -9.47 20.36 -4.42
C GLN A 119 -9.82 19.25 -5.44
N ASP A 120 -10.79 18.41 -5.11
CA ASP A 120 -11.19 17.23 -5.90
C ASP A 120 -10.13 16.13 -6.05
N GLY A 121 -8.96 16.27 -5.42
CA GLY A 121 -7.95 15.23 -5.36
C GLY A 121 -8.44 13.96 -4.64
N VAL A 122 -7.82 12.82 -4.93
CA VAL A 122 -8.26 11.52 -4.40
C VAL A 122 -7.23 10.89 -3.47
N ALA A 123 -7.72 10.21 -2.43
CA ALA A 123 -6.91 9.29 -1.63
C ALA A 123 -7.39 7.86 -1.86
N CYS A 124 -6.46 6.97 -2.24
CA CYS A 124 -6.70 5.54 -2.41
C CYS A 124 -6.12 4.81 -1.20
N VAL A 125 -7.00 4.27 -0.36
CA VAL A 125 -6.64 3.58 0.88
C VAL A 125 -6.89 2.09 0.73
N VAL A 126 -5.87 1.27 0.97
CA VAL A 126 -6.00 -0.19 0.93
C VAL A 126 -5.99 -0.76 2.34
N THR A 127 -7.03 -1.52 2.65
CA THR A 127 -7.15 -2.26 3.91
C THR A 127 -7.41 -3.74 3.68
N PRO A 128 -6.85 -4.64 4.52
CA PRO A 128 -7.19 -6.05 4.43
C PRO A 128 -8.61 -6.30 4.94
N GLN A 129 -9.34 -7.22 4.29
CA GLN A 129 -10.59 -7.79 4.79
C GLN A 129 -10.32 -8.80 5.92
N ALA A 130 -11.34 -9.16 6.68
CA ALA A 130 -11.19 -10.06 7.83
C ALA A 130 -10.61 -11.44 7.48
N ASP A 131 -10.92 -11.93 6.30
CA ASP A 131 -10.46 -13.21 5.78
C ASP A 131 -9.16 -13.14 4.94
N HIS A 132 -8.57 -11.94 4.81
CA HIS A 132 -7.29 -11.77 4.11
C HIS A 132 -6.23 -12.71 4.63
N LEU A 133 -5.73 -13.63 3.77
CA LEU A 133 -4.71 -14.64 4.08
C LEU A 133 -5.09 -15.57 5.25
N ALA A 134 -6.38 -15.80 5.50
CA ALA A 134 -6.84 -16.57 6.65
C ALA A 134 -6.20 -17.96 6.74
N ALA A 135 -6.08 -18.67 5.60
CA ALA A 135 -5.47 -20.00 5.55
C ALA A 135 -3.99 -20.05 5.97
N LEU A 136 -3.30 -18.92 6.01
CA LEU A 136 -1.89 -18.86 6.42
C LEU A 136 -1.69 -18.53 7.91
N ARG A 137 -2.73 -18.06 8.60
CA ARG A 137 -2.61 -17.65 10.01
C ARG A 137 -2.31 -18.79 10.96
N ASP A 138 -2.72 -20.01 10.61
CA ASP A 138 -2.45 -21.19 11.41
C ASP A 138 -0.98 -21.66 11.34
N VAL A 139 -0.30 -21.30 10.26
CA VAL A 139 1.08 -21.77 9.97
C VAL A 139 2.12 -20.64 10.00
N LEU A 140 1.70 -19.37 9.89
CA LEU A 140 2.56 -18.22 9.91
C LEU A 140 2.20 -17.26 11.04
N PRO A 141 3.18 -16.60 11.67
CA PRO A 141 2.94 -15.60 12.72
C PRO A 141 2.38 -14.31 12.08
N MET A 142 1.09 -14.31 11.80
CA MET A 142 0.37 -13.17 11.22
C MET A 142 -0.61 -12.59 12.24
N LEU A 143 -0.86 -11.29 12.14
CA LEU A 143 -1.86 -10.63 12.98
C LEU A 143 -3.27 -10.88 12.44
N ASP A 144 -4.22 -11.03 13.34
CA ASP A 144 -5.62 -11.04 12.98
C ASP A 144 -6.06 -9.70 12.40
N VAL A 145 -6.97 -9.79 11.44
CA VAL A 145 -7.57 -8.61 10.83
C VAL A 145 -8.99 -8.44 11.41
N PRO A 146 -9.23 -7.41 12.22
CA PRO A 146 -10.58 -7.11 12.68
C PRO A 146 -11.51 -6.83 11.49
N PRO A 147 -12.79 -7.23 11.57
CA PRO A 147 -13.79 -6.88 10.55
C PRO A 147 -14.05 -5.37 10.54
N GLY A 148 -14.60 -4.85 9.42
CA GLY A 148 -15.07 -3.47 9.32
C GLY A 148 -13.99 -2.42 9.09
N LYS A 149 -12.79 -2.80 8.65
CA LYS A 149 -11.70 -1.83 8.40
C LYS A 149 -12.04 -0.78 7.34
N ALA A 150 -12.83 -1.13 6.33
CA ALA A 150 -13.28 -0.15 5.33
C ALA A 150 -14.21 0.90 5.94
N ASP A 151 -15.13 0.49 6.83
CA ASP A 151 -16.02 1.40 7.55
C ASP A 151 -15.24 2.28 8.55
N ASP A 152 -14.17 1.75 9.14
CA ASP A 152 -13.27 2.54 9.99
C ASP A 152 -12.53 3.61 9.18
N VAL A 153 -12.14 3.30 7.94
CA VAL A 153 -11.56 4.28 7.00
C VAL A 153 -12.56 5.40 6.73
N GLU A 154 -13.79 5.06 6.35
CA GLU A 154 -14.84 6.05 6.08
C GLU A 154 -15.12 6.94 7.28
N ARG A 155 -15.30 6.35 8.46
CA ARG A 155 -15.56 7.09 9.70
C ARG A 155 -14.41 8.03 10.04
N SER A 156 -13.17 7.57 9.92
CA SER A 156 -11.98 8.38 10.26
C SER A 156 -11.70 9.48 9.23
N ALA A 157 -12.06 9.25 7.96
CA ALA A 157 -11.86 10.19 6.87
C ALA A 157 -13.01 11.23 6.77
N GLY A 158 -14.18 10.93 7.31
CA GLY A 158 -15.45 11.63 7.02
C GLY A 158 -15.49 13.13 7.31
N ALA A 159 -14.58 13.65 8.14
CA ALA A 159 -14.45 15.10 8.34
C ALA A 159 -13.84 15.85 7.15
N HIS A 160 -13.11 15.16 6.28
CA HIS A 160 -12.28 15.74 5.22
C HIS A 160 -12.57 15.19 3.82
N PHE A 161 -13.21 14.03 3.75
CA PHE A 161 -13.40 13.29 2.51
C PHE A 161 -14.84 12.79 2.35
N ASP A 162 -15.25 12.67 1.07
CA ASP A 162 -16.41 11.90 0.66
C ASP A 162 -15.93 10.56 0.07
N ARG A 163 -16.55 9.46 0.49
CA ARG A 163 -16.28 8.13 -0.10
C ARG A 163 -16.91 8.05 -1.48
N VAL A 164 -16.09 7.83 -2.50
CA VAL A 164 -16.52 7.69 -3.89
C VAL A 164 -16.81 6.24 -4.23
N GLU A 165 -15.90 5.33 -3.83
CA GLU A 165 -15.97 3.91 -4.18
C GLU A 165 -15.30 3.07 -3.10
N VAL A 166 -15.79 1.84 -2.93
CA VAL A 166 -15.06 0.73 -2.29
C VAL A 166 -15.01 -0.41 -3.26
N ARG A 167 -13.83 -0.79 -3.70
CA ARG A 167 -13.60 -1.93 -4.58
C ARG A 167 -12.99 -3.09 -3.81
N SER A 168 -13.72 -4.19 -3.70
CA SER A 168 -13.19 -5.44 -3.15
C SER A 168 -12.29 -6.12 -4.20
N VAL A 169 -11.08 -6.47 -3.80
CA VAL A 169 -10.10 -7.17 -4.65
C VAL A 169 -9.74 -8.48 -3.98
N ARG A 170 -10.10 -9.58 -4.64
CA ARG A 170 -9.80 -10.95 -4.19
C ARG A 170 -8.91 -11.63 -5.21
N PHE A 171 -7.89 -12.35 -4.74
CA PHE A 171 -6.91 -12.99 -5.61
C PHE A 171 -6.32 -14.23 -4.95
N GLY A 172 -6.16 -15.30 -5.74
CA GLY A 172 -5.51 -16.53 -5.30
C GLY A 172 -4.01 -16.36 -5.18
N LEU A 173 -3.43 -17.03 -4.20
CA LEU A 173 -2.00 -17.12 -3.98
C LEU A 173 -1.59 -18.58 -3.90
N GLU A 174 -0.60 -18.96 -4.68
CA GLU A 174 0.14 -20.19 -4.54
C GLU A 174 1.57 -19.83 -4.13
N LEU A 175 1.94 -20.17 -2.90
CA LEU A 175 3.20 -19.77 -2.30
C LEU A 175 4.06 -20.99 -2.00
N ASP A 176 5.25 -21.07 -2.58
CA ASP A 176 6.25 -21.97 -2.09
C ASP A 176 6.69 -21.57 -0.66
N PRO A 177 7.40 -22.44 0.07
CA PRO A 177 7.82 -22.13 1.45
C PRO A 177 8.66 -20.84 1.56
N GLU A 178 9.46 -20.53 0.55
CA GLU A 178 10.32 -19.35 0.53
C GLU A 178 9.48 -18.05 0.39
N ALA A 179 8.48 -18.05 -0.52
CA ALA A 179 7.55 -16.94 -0.68
C ALA A 179 6.66 -16.76 0.56
N ALA A 180 6.22 -17.86 1.18
CA ALA A 180 5.45 -17.82 2.42
C ALA A 180 6.27 -17.24 3.59
N ALA A 181 7.56 -17.60 3.68
CA ALA A 181 8.47 -17.01 4.66
C ALA A 181 8.69 -15.50 4.38
N ASP A 182 8.82 -15.09 3.11
CA ASP A 182 8.94 -13.68 2.75
C ASP A 182 7.68 -12.89 3.08
N LEU A 183 6.49 -13.46 2.88
CA LEU A 183 5.22 -12.85 3.28
C LEU A 183 5.18 -12.59 4.79
N ALA A 184 5.53 -13.58 5.61
CA ALA A 184 5.56 -13.42 7.07
C ALA A 184 6.59 -12.37 7.52
N LEU A 185 7.80 -12.40 6.92
CA LEU A 185 8.89 -11.47 7.26
C LEU A 185 8.62 -10.02 6.82
N MET A 186 7.78 -9.78 5.84
CA MET A 186 7.43 -8.42 5.44
C MET A 186 6.34 -7.78 6.32
N GLY A 187 5.61 -8.59 7.08
CA GLY A 187 4.57 -8.15 8.00
C GLY A 187 5.11 -7.68 9.35
N PRO A 188 4.23 -7.13 10.21
CA PRO A 188 4.62 -6.61 11.54
C PRO A 188 5.27 -7.66 12.45
N ALA A 189 4.83 -8.91 12.38
CA ALA A 189 5.39 -10.02 13.17
C ALA A 189 6.81 -10.44 12.73
N GLY A 190 7.25 -10.04 11.54
CA GLY A 190 8.57 -10.38 10.98
C GLY A 190 9.78 -9.86 11.77
N HIS A 191 9.56 -8.97 12.75
CA HIS A 191 10.62 -8.52 13.67
C HIS A 191 11.01 -9.55 14.74
N HIS A 192 10.15 -10.54 14.99
CA HIS A 192 10.29 -11.49 16.10
C HIS A 192 10.62 -12.92 15.66
N VAL A 193 10.77 -13.15 14.34
CA VAL A 193 11.03 -14.47 13.79
C VAL A 193 12.17 -14.41 12.76
N THR A 194 12.91 -15.52 12.66
CA THR A 194 13.94 -15.66 11.62
C THR A 194 13.40 -16.43 10.42
N ARG A 195 14.03 -16.26 9.27
CA ARG A 195 13.69 -17.03 8.06
C ARG A 195 13.84 -18.54 8.29
N ALA A 196 14.90 -18.96 8.98
CA ALA A 196 15.14 -20.37 9.30
C ALA A 196 14.03 -20.97 10.16
N ASP A 197 13.58 -20.22 11.19
CA ASP A 197 12.48 -20.66 12.04
C ASP A 197 11.17 -20.83 11.26
N LEU A 198 10.89 -19.92 10.33
CA LEU A 198 9.72 -20.02 9.47
C LEU A 198 9.79 -21.24 8.56
N LEU A 199 10.89 -21.40 7.83
CA LEU A 199 11.08 -22.53 6.91
C LEU A 199 11.02 -23.89 7.61
N SER A 200 11.49 -23.99 8.86
CA SER A 200 11.42 -25.24 9.64
C SER A 200 9.99 -25.65 10.02
N ARG A 201 9.04 -24.72 10.03
CA ARG A 201 7.63 -24.92 10.41
C ARG A 201 6.70 -25.06 9.21
N LEU A 202 7.13 -24.60 8.05
CA LEU A 202 6.31 -24.63 6.84
C LEU A 202 6.30 -26.05 6.23
N PRO A 203 5.19 -26.46 5.62
CA PRO A 203 5.13 -27.71 4.85
C PRO A 203 6.07 -27.65 3.65
N HIS A 204 6.52 -28.81 3.16
CA HIS A 204 7.44 -28.90 2.01
C HIS A 204 6.79 -28.60 0.65
N GLY A 205 5.47 -28.45 0.60
CA GLY A 205 4.70 -28.16 -0.61
C GLY A 205 4.20 -26.74 -0.68
N PRO A 206 3.60 -26.33 -1.82
CA PRO A 206 3.02 -25.02 -1.97
C PRO A 206 1.82 -24.83 -1.03
N LEU A 207 1.69 -23.63 -0.49
CA LEU A 207 0.57 -23.18 0.33
C LEU A 207 -0.42 -22.42 -0.55
N GLN A 208 -1.70 -22.77 -0.42
CA GLN A 208 -2.77 -22.04 -1.08
C GLN A 208 -3.38 -21.04 -0.11
N ALA A 209 -3.58 -19.81 -0.56
CA ALA A 209 -4.23 -18.77 0.22
C ALA A 209 -5.03 -17.84 -0.70
N GLU A 210 -5.89 -17.04 -0.10
CA GLU A 210 -6.60 -15.97 -0.78
C GLU A 210 -6.23 -14.63 -0.17
N GLY A 211 -5.82 -13.71 -1.02
CA GLY A 211 -5.71 -12.30 -0.66
C GLY A 211 -7.09 -11.64 -0.82
N ALA A 212 -7.53 -10.90 0.18
CA ALA A 212 -8.81 -10.18 0.17
C ALA A 212 -8.60 -8.78 0.76
N VAL A 213 -8.75 -7.75 -0.05
CA VAL A 213 -8.56 -6.36 0.37
C VAL A 213 -9.66 -5.46 -0.15
N ASP A 214 -9.89 -4.34 0.52
CA ASP A 214 -10.71 -3.25 0.02
C ASP A 214 -9.81 -2.08 -0.41
N VAL A 215 -10.05 -1.58 -1.62
CA VAL A 215 -9.51 -0.33 -2.12
C VAL A 215 -10.60 0.73 -1.99
N THR A 216 -10.45 1.60 -1.00
CA THR A 216 -11.38 2.71 -0.73
C THR A 216 -10.87 3.95 -1.42
N VAL A 217 -11.69 4.53 -2.31
CA VAL A 217 -11.41 5.79 -2.98
C VAL A 217 -12.17 6.90 -2.27
N LEU A 218 -11.42 7.87 -1.81
CA LEU A 218 -11.91 9.03 -1.07
C LEU A 218 -11.62 10.29 -1.88
N ARG A 219 -12.59 11.19 -2.04
CA ARG A 219 -12.39 12.49 -2.68
C ARG A 219 -12.33 13.58 -1.62
N ARG A 220 -11.35 14.48 -1.73
CA ARG A 220 -11.26 15.66 -0.86
C ARG A 220 -12.49 16.55 -1.03
N ARG A 221 -13.06 17.00 0.12
CA ARG A 221 -14.12 18.01 0.16
C ARG A 221 -13.59 19.41 -0.11
#